data_6dd4c2bb0fcd94b7bed64e9e84c49358
#
_entry.id   6dd4c2bb0fcd94b7bed64e9e84c49358
#
_cell.length_a   1.000
_cell.length_b   1.000
_cell.length_c   1.000
_cell.angle_alpha   90.00
_cell.angle_beta   90.00
_cell.angle_gamma   90.00
#
_symmetry.space_group_name_H-M   'P 1'
#
loop_
_entity.id
_entity.type
_entity.pdbx_description
1 polymer ?
#
loop_
_entity_poly.entity_id
_entity_poly.type
_entity_poly.pdbx_seq_one_letter_code
_entity_poly.pdbx_strand_id
1 'polypeptide(L)'
;MRLRLLEERYALCRLDEDASLPPLPAQAGLFAFVLRGEERSWLCREEDRPAEARCETGWRALVVEGTLPFTLVGLMAELSGLLARAGIPLLALATYETDLLLVREAHLAGAIAALEAGGHRVAR
;
A
#
# COMPACT_ATOMS: atom_id res chain seq x y z
N MET A 1 6.14 -8.28 14.36
CA MET A 1 6.60 -8.29 12.97
C MET A 1 7.45 -7.07 12.70
N ARG A 2 8.31 -7.18 11.73
CA ARG A 2 9.12 -6.06 11.29
C ARG A 2 8.59 -5.56 9.96
N LEU A 3 8.31 -4.26 9.88
CA LEU A 3 7.82 -3.62 8.66
C LEU A 3 8.88 -2.63 8.16
N ARG A 4 8.92 -2.45 6.85
CA ARG A 4 9.77 -1.45 6.22
C ARG A 4 8.93 -0.39 5.55
N LEU A 5 9.23 0.86 5.83
CA LEU A 5 8.64 1.99 5.13
C LEU A 5 9.36 2.16 3.79
N LEU A 6 8.60 2.11 2.70
CA LEU A 6 9.15 2.43 1.38
C LEU A 6 9.34 3.94 1.26
N GLU A 7 10.41 4.34 0.58
CA GLU A 7 10.76 5.76 0.48
C GLU A 7 9.78 6.59 -0.34
N GLU A 8 9.17 5.97 -1.33
CA GLU A 8 8.35 6.67 -2.31
C GLU A 8 6.96 6.99 -1.78
N ARG A 9 6.35 8.01 -2.37
CA ARG A 9 4.91 8.24 -2.26
C ARG A 9 4.21 7.55 -3.39
N TYR A 10 3.00 7.08 -3.12
CA TYR A 10 2.23 6.30 -4.07
C TYR A 10 0.90 6.96 -4.38
N ALA A 11 0.39 6.67 -5.56
CA ALA A 11 -0.91 7.12 -6.02
C ALA A 11 -1.76 5.92 -6.39
N LEU A 12 -3.02 5.93 -5.96
CA LEU A 12 -4.01 4.98 -6.39
C LEU A 12 -4.88 5.67 -7.43
N CYS A 13 -4.82 5.17 -8.65
CA CYS A 13 -5.45 5.82 -9.80
C CYS A 13 -6.50 4.92 -10.43
N ARG A 14 -7.53 5.54 -10.97
CA ARG A 14 -8.54 4.86 -11.78
C ARG A 14 -8.36 5.29 -13.24
N LEU A 15 -8.17 4.32 -14.10
CA LEU A 15 -8.15 4.53 -15.55
C LEU A 15 -9.54 4.33 -16.12
N ASP A 16 -9.89 5.09 -17.14
CA ASP A 16 -11.12 4.88 -17.87
C ASP A 16 -11.07 3.55 -18.63
N GLU A 17 -12.23 2.95 -18.84
CA GLU A 17 -12.35 1.63 -19.45
C GLU A 17 -11.67 1.54 -20.82
N ASP A 18 -11.78 2.60 -21.61
CA ASP A 18 -11.25 2.67 -22.96
C ASP A 18 -9.84 3.28 -23.03
N ALA A 19 -9.29 3.67 -21.89
CA ALA A 19 -7.94 4.23 -21.87
C ALA A 19 -6.89 3.18 -22.19
N SER A 20 -5.84 3.60 -22.88
CA SER A 20 -4.66 2.75 -23.09
C SER A 20 -3.96 2.53 -21.75
N LEU A 21 -3.53 1.31 -21.50
CA LEU A 21 -2.77 1.02 -20.29
C LEU A 21 -1.38 1.66 -20.41
N PRO A 22 -0.94 2.38 -19.37
CA PRO A 22 0.41 2.90 -19.35
C PRO A 22 1.43 1.74 -19.35
N PRO A 23 2.66 1.97 -19.85
CA PRO A 23 3.68 0.94 -19.75
C PRO A 23 4.04 0.66 -18.30
N LEU A 24 4.42 -0.58 -18.01
CA LEU A 24 4.89 -0.95 -16.68
C LEU A 24 6.15 -0.17 -16.37
N PRO A 25 6.28 0.38 -15.15
CA PRO A 25 7.49 1.08 -14.77
C PRO A 25 8.68 0.10 -14.73
N ALA A 26 9.82 0.53 -15.24
CA ALA A 26 11.02 -0.29 -15.25
C ALA A 26 11.55 -0.53 -13.84
N GLN A 27 11.39 0.45 -12.97
CA GLN A 27 11.74 0.36 -11.56
C GLN A 27 10.60 0.93 -10.73
N ALA A 28 10.02 0.10 -9.92
CA ALA A 28 8.99 0.51 -9.01
C ALA A 28 9.28 -0.13 -7.66
N GLY A 29 9.24 0.63 -6.61
CA GLY A 29 9.30 0.07 -5.27
C GLY A 29 8.06 -0.79 -5.01
N LEU A 30 6.95 -0.37 -5.61
CA LEU A 30 5.68 -1.07 -5.57
C LEU A 30 4.87 -0.65 -6.79
N PHE A 31 4.28 -1.63 -7.45
CA PHE A 31 3.37 -1.37 -8.55
C PHE A 31 2.31 -2.46 -8.56
N ALA A 32 1.04 -2.07 -8.72
CA ALA A 32 -0.05 -3.04 -8.80
C ALA A 32 -1.11 -2.56 -9.78
N PHE A 33 -1.63 -3.49 -10.55
CA PHE A 33 -2.75 -3.24 -11.43
C PHE A 33 -3.84 -4.26 -11.14
N VAL A 34 -5.07 -3.78 -10.95
CA VAL A 34 -6.23 -4.63 -10.74
C VAL A 34 -7.29 -4.31 -11.77
N LEU A 35 -7.69 -5.32 -12.51
CA LEU A 35 -8.80 -5.26 -13.44
C LEU A 35 -9.98 -6.00 -12.81
N ARG A 36 -11.08 -5.29 -12.59
CA ARG A 36 -12.32 -5.88 -12.08
C ARG A 36 -13.49 -5.38 -12.92
N GLY A 37 -14.01 -6.24 -13.80
CA GLY A 37 -15.03 -5.79 -14.74
C GLY A 37 -14.51 -4.62 -15.58
N GLU A 38 -15.16 -3.48 -15.47
CA GLU A 38 -14.76 -2.26 -16.19
C GLU A 38 -13.79 -1.40 -15.37
N GLU A 39 -13.60 -1.72 -14.12
CA GLU A 39 -12.71 -0.95 -13.26
C GLU A 39 -11.26 -1.31 -13.50
N ARG A 40 -10.44 -0.29 -13.74
CA ARG A 40 -9.00 -0.42 -13.89
C ARG A 40 -8.33 0.41 -12.82
N SER A 41 -7.79 -0.26 -11.80
CA SER A 41 -7.12 0.38 -10.68
C SER A 41 -5.61 0.23 -10.82
N TRP A 42 -4.89 1.31 -10.58
CA TRP A 42 -3.47 1.42 -10.86
C TRP A 42 -2.78 2.01 -9.63
N LEU A 43 -1.95 1.23 -8.97
CA LEU A 43 -1.15 1.71 -7.84
C LEU A 43 0.28 1.86 -8.31
N CYS A 44 0.82 3.07 -8.24
CA CYS A 44 2.15 3.36 -8.74
C CYS A 44 2.81 4.45 -7.90
N ARG A 45 4.10 4.65 -8.10
CA ARG A 45 4.76 5.84 -7.52
C ARG A 45 4.04 7.08 -8.02
N GLU A 46 3.93 8.06 -7.14
CA GLU A 46 3.19 9.29 -7.46
C GLU A 46 3.71 9.97 -8.71
N GLU A 47 5.03 9.96 -8.90
CA GLU A 47 5.67 10.55 -10.08
C GLU A 47 5.36 9.80 -11.39
N ASP A 48 4.93 8.55 -11.31
CA ASP A 48 4.58 7.73 -12.47
C ASP A 48 3.09 7.73 -12.78
N ARG A 49 2.29 8.51 -12.07
CA ARG A 49 0.85 8.48 -12.26
C ARG A 49 0.47 8.94 -13.67
N PRO A 50 -0.51 8.26 -14.30
CA PRO A 50 -0.97 8.69 -15.63
C PRO A 50 -1.62 10.08 -15.55
N ALA A 51 -1.28 10.94 -16.52
CA ALA A 51 -1.74 12.34 -16.52
C ALA A 51 -3.26 12.47 -16.60
N GLU A 52 -3.93 11.53 -17.28
CA GLU A 52 -5.37 11.59 -17.52
C GLU A 52 -6.20 10.79 -16.51
N ALA A 53 -5.54 10.08 -15.59
CA ALA A 53 -6.23 9.27 -14.60
C ALA A 53 -6.69 10.11 -13.42
N ARG A 54 -7.77 9.66 -12.79
CA ARG A 54 -8.19 10.21 -11.50
C ARG A 54 -7.40 9.50 -10.42
N CYS A 55 -6.62 10.25 -9.67
CA CYS A 55 -5.69 9.67 -8.70
C CYS A 55 -5.90 10.25 -7.31
N GLU A 56 -5.81 9.36 -6.33
CA GLU A 56 -5.66 9.71 -4.93
C GLU A 56 -4.20 9.56 -4.58
N THR A 57 -3.54 10.65 -4.21
CA THR A 57 -2.10 10.71 -4.00
C THR A 57 -1.74 10.74 -2.51
N GLY A 58 -0.45 10.78 -2.22
CA GLY A 58 0.03 10.95 -0.85
C GLY A 58 -0.02 9.69 -0.01
N TRP A 59 0.03 8.52 -0.63
CA TRP A 59 0.07 7.25 0.08
C TRP A 59 1.50 6.84 0.40
N ARG A 60 1.70 6.31 1.61
CA ARG A 60 2.98 5.76 2.04
C ARG A 60 2.80 4.27 2.32
N ALA A 61 3.77 3.47 1.91
CA ALA A 61 3.67 2.01 1.98
C ALA A 61 4.54 1.42 3.08
N LEU A 62 3.95 0.53 3.87
CA LEU A 62 4.62 -0.24 4.91
C LEU A 62 4.53 -1.72 4.52
N VAL A 63 5.67 -2.35 4.31
CA VAL A 63 5.77 -3.74 3.85
C VAL A 63 6.23 -4.62 4.99
N VAL A 64 5.55 -5.72 5.23
CA VAL A 64 6.01 -6.71 6.21
C VAL A 64 7.25 -7.41 5.64
N GLU A 65 8.37 -7.33 6.37
CA GLU A 65 9.62 -7.93 5.93
C GLU A 65 9.58 -9.46 6.02
N GLY A 66 10.27 -10.09 5.07
CA GLY A 66 10.37 -11.54 4.99
C GLY A 66 9.33 -12.16 4.09
N THR A 67 9.41 -13.47 3.96
CA THR A 67 8.44 -14.24 3.18
C THR A 67 7.47 -14.91 4.15
N LEU A 68 6.19 -14.56 4.04
CA LEU A 68 5.16 -15.08 4.93
C LEU A 68 4.59 -16.38 4.35
N PRO A 69 4.42 -17.43 5.18
CA PRO A 69 3.72 -18.61 4.70
C PRO A 69 2.24 -18.29 4.44
N PHE A 70 1.67 -18.89 3.39
CA PHE A 70 0.25 -18.69 3.08
C PHE A 70 -0.67 -19.21 4.19
N THR A 71 -0.15 -20.06 5.06
CA THR A 71 -0.90 -20.59 6.21
C THR A 71 -0.95 -19.64 7.39
N LEU A 72 -0.21 -18.53 7.35
CA LEU A 72 -0.23 -17.54 8.43
C LEU A 72 -1.61 -16.90 8.52
N VAL A 73 -2.16 -16.86 9.72
CA VAL A 73 -3.49 -16.28 9.95
C VAL A 73 -3.41 -15.13 10.93
N GLY A 74 -4.24 -14.13 10.71
CA GLY A 74 -4.48 -13.06 11.67
C GLY A 74 -3.52 -11.89 11.62
N LEU A 75 -2.46 -11.92 10.80
CA LEU A 75 -1.51 -10.81 10.76
C LEU A 75 -2.16 -9.51 10.28
N MET A 76 -2.87 -9.54 9.16
CA MET A 76 -3.53 -8.32 8.67
C MET A 76 -4.65 -7.87 9.61
N ALA A 77 -5.33 -8.79 10.26
CA ALA A 77 -6.33 -8.45 11.29
C ALA A 77 -5.67 -7.69 12.45
N GLU A 78 -4.50 -8.12 12.89
CA GLU A 78 -3.76 -7.45 13.95
C GLU A 78 -3.29 -6.07 13.53
N LEU A 79 -2.63 -5.97 12.37
CA LEU A 79 -2.10 -4.69 11.89
C LEU A 79 -3.21 -3.69 11.62
N SER A 80 -4.24 -4.10 10.88
CA SER A 80 -5.37 -3.21 10.58
C SER A 80 -6.16 -2.85 11.82
N GLY A 81 -6.26 -3.76 12.79
CA GLY A 81 -6.90 -3.49 14.07
C GLY A 81 -6.19 -2.40 14.87
N LEU A 82 -4.86 -2.43 14.89
CA LEU A 82 -4.07 -1.38 15.54
C LEU A 82 -4.33 -0.01 14.91
N LEU A 83 -4.36 0.05 13.57
CA LEU A 83 -4.64 1.29 12.87
C LEU A 83 -6.08 1.74 13.06
N ALA A 84 -7.03 0.81 13.03
CA ALA A 84 -8.44 1.12 13.24
C ALA A 84 -8.68 1.76 14.61
N ARG A 85 -8.05 1.22 15.65
CA ARG A 85 -8.17 1.78 17.01
C ARG A 85 -7.54 3.17 17.11
N ALA A 86 -6.59 3.47 16.25
CA ALA A 86 -5.98 4.81 16.16
C ALA A 86 -6.75 5.75 15.22
N GLY A 87 -7.83 5.28 14.59
CA GLY A 87 -8.64 6.08 13.68
C GLY A 87 -7.99 6.33 12.33
N ILE A 88 -7.11 5.43 11.88
CA ILE A 88 -6.33 5.62 10.66
C ILE A 88 -6.86 4.72 9.54
N PRO A 89 -7.37 5.32 8.44
CA PRO A 89 -7.76 4.55 7.25
C PRO A 89 -6.53 3.96 6.56
N LEU A 90 -6.71 2.80 5.95
CA LEU A 90 -5.62 2.14 5.25
C LEU A 90 -6.10 1.46 3.98
N LEU A 91 -5.15 1.20 3.08
CA LEU A 91 -5.31 0.27 1.98
C LEU A 91 -4.46 -0.95 2.30
N ALA A 92 -4.99 -2.14 2.03
CA ALA A 92 -4.26 -3.39 2.26
C ALA A 92 -4.01 -4.08 0.93
N LEU A 93 -2.83 -4.67 0.79
CA LEU A 93 -2.43 -5.36 -0.42
C LEU A 93 -1.59 -6.56 -0.04
N ALA A 94 -1.81 -7.68 -0.73
CA ALA A 94 -0.99 -8.87 -0.56
C ALA A 94 -0.23 -9.15 -1.84
N THR A 95 1.03 -9.57 -1.69
CA THR A 95 1.82 -10.10 -2.79
C THR A 95 2.03 -11.60 -2.56
N TYR A 96 2.75 -12.24 -3.48
CA TYR A 96 3.08 -13.66 -3.30
C TYR A 96 3.86 -13.90 -2.01
N GLU A 97 4.76 -12.99 -1.66
CA GLU A 97 5.68 -13.19 -0.54
C GLU A 97 5.19 -12.60 0.77
N THR A 98 4.44 -11.52 0.73
CA THR A 98 4.14 -10.78 1.96
C THR A 98 2.88 -9.92 1.84
N ASP A 99 2.57 -9.27 2.94
CA ASP A 99 1.48 -8.29 3.03
C ASP A 99 2.05 -6.89 3.17
N LEU A 100 1.30 -5.93 2.70
CA LEU A 100 1.64 -4.54 2.91
C LEU A 100 0.39 -3.70 3.13
N LEU A 101 0.59 -2.55 3.73
CA LEU A 101 -0.50 -1.59 3.91
C LEU A 101 0.00 -0.20 3.57
N LEU A 102 -0.94 0.63 3.12
CA LEU A 102 -0.66 2.01 2.79
C LEU A 102 -1.55 2.92 3.60
N VAL A 103 -0.96 4.00 4.07
CA VAL A 103 -1.66 5.05 4.80
C VAL A 103 -1.34 6.40 4.16
N ARG A 104 -2.22 7.37 4.35
CA ARG A 104 -1.95 8.72 3.88
C ARG A 104 -0.76 9.32 4.63
N GLU A 105 -0.01 10.18 3.95
CA GLU A 105 1.14 10.88 4.53
C GLU A 105 0.80 11.53 5.87
N ALA A 106 -0.35 12.17 5.96
CA ALA A 106 -0.78 12.84 7.20
C ALA A 106 -0.95 11.87 8.38
N HIS A 107 -1.17 10.61 8.12
CA HIS A 107 -1.36 9.59 9.15
C HIS A 107 -0.12 8.74 9.41
N LEU A 108 0.96 8.97 8.67
CA LEU A 108 2.13 8.09 8.74
C LEU A 108 2.74 8.01 10.13
N ALA A 109 2.98 9.16 10.76
CA ALA A 109 3.56 9.17 12.09
C ALA A 109 2.67 8.45 13.11
N GLY A 110 1.37 8.70 13.06
CA GLY A 110 0.41 8.01 13.92
C GLY A 110 0.33 6.51 13.66
N ALA A 111 0.42 6.11 12.40
CA ALA A 111 0.42 4.70 12.02
C ALA A 111 1.64 3.98 12.58
N ILE A 112 2.83 4.57 12.42
CA ILE A 112 4.06 3.99 12.94
C ILE A 112 3.97 3.87 14.46
N ALA A 113 3.51 4.91 15.16
CA ALA A 113 3.36 4.88 16.60
C ALA A 113 2.40 3.79 17.07
N ALA A 114 1.25 3.63 16.37
CA ALA A 114 0.27 2.60 16.70
C ALA A 114 0.83 1.19 16.51
N LEU A 115 1.55 0.97 15.41
CA LEU A 115 2.16 -0.33 15.13
C LEU A 115 3.25 -0.65 16.17
N GLU A 116 4.10 0.32 16.49
CA GLU A 116 5.16 0.11 17.46
C GLU A 116 4.61 -0.12 18.87
N ALA A 117 3.56 0.59 19.25
CA ALA A 117 2.88 0.36 20.54
C ALA A 117 2.28 -1.05 20.61
N GLY A 118 1.92 -1.62 19.48
CA GLY A 118 1.43 -3.00 19.38
C GLY A 118 2.52 -4.07 19.32
N GLY A 119 3.79 -3.69 19.46
CA GLY A 119 4.90 -4.62 19.50
C GLY A 119 5.60 -4.87 18.17
N HIS A 120 5.21 -4.16 17.13
CA HIS A 120 5.87 -4.26 15.82
C HIS A 120 7.02 -3.27 15.73
N ARG A 121 7.91 -3.49 14.76
CA ARG A 121 9.02 -2.58 14.47
C ARG A 121 8.87 -2.03 13.08
N VAL A 122 9.13 -0.74 12.91
CA VAL A 122 9.09 -0.09 11.61
C VAL A 122 10.47 0.46 11.28
N ALA A 123 11.08 -0.10 10.23
CA ALA A 123 12.35 0.38 9.69
C ALA A 123 12.07 1.44 8.61
N ARG A 124 12.84 2.49 8.62
CA ARG A 124 12.70 3.60 7.68
C ARG A 124 13.83 3.64 6.66
#